data_f49b6594b94e7764f1f7fd11c8a081ac
#
_entry.id   f49b6594b94e7764f1f7fd11c8a081ac
#
_cell.length_a   1.000
_cell.length_b   1.000
_cell.length_c   1.000
_cell.angle_alpha   90.00
_cell.angle_beta   90.00
_cell.angle_gamma   90.00
#
_symmetry.space_group_name_H-M   'P 1'
#
loop_
_entity.id
_entity.type
_entity.pdbx_description
1 polymer ?
#
loop_
_entity_poly.entity_id
_entity_poly.type
_entity_poly.pdbx_seq_one_letter_code
_entity_poly.pdbx_strand_id
1 'polypeptide(L)'
;MTRDEMSLAALRAMTPAQGAARWLANEDRYESPHVEVFDAWLADSDANRDAWDAAESMWASFDDAEENALIAAMHRAARQARPEPSTRVWWPRLLAASLVVAVASGILFAGVQHGWPGRSQSAITVASADPMTRIGEPDYISAKGQKSIVDLPDGSRVTLDSDSAVDVAFANGRRDLRLVRGRAFFDVAHDPDHPFAVEAGGRVVTALGTQFDVRLAPERMRVVLVEGSVSVESAKTAPPSPMIKLRPGEAFAAQNGQPGTVTPADTDADEAWRQGFVEFNDEPLSKVVATLNRYTRAQVVIKDPKVAALRITGMFRTGDIQRFGRTVAAVLPVRLIKRDADTYELVRTAR
;
A
#
# COMPACT_ATOMS: atom_id res chain seq x y z
N MET A 1 -24.98 4.90 7.42
CA MET A 1 -25.15 6.22 8.02
C MET A 1 -25.60 7.17 6.92
N THR A 2 -26.75 7.80 7.06
CA THR A 2 -27.41 8.55 6.01
C THR A 2 -26.70 9.89 5.77
N ARG A 3 -26.72 10.36 4.53
CA ARG A 3 -26.10 11.60 3.98
C ARG A 3 -26.44 12.90 4.74
N ASP A 4 -27.33 12.84 5.74
CA ASP A 4 -27.92 14.00 6.42
C ASP A 4 -27.22 14.36 7.76
N GLU A 5 -26.22 13.62 8.20
CA GLU A 5 -25.64 13.75 9.55
C GLU A 5 -24.42 14.68 9.64
N MET A 6 -23.89 15.17 8.53
CA MET A 6 -22.75 16.08 8.48
C MET A 6 -23.14 17.50 8.03
N SER A 7 -24.33 17.96 8.44
CA SER A 7 -24.72 19.34 8.17
C SER A 7 -24.10 20.30 9.20
N LEU A 8 -23.80 21.54 8.77
CA LEU A 8 -23.27 22.58 9.66
C LEU A 8 -24.22 22.85 10.86
N ALA A 9 -25.51 22.71 10.65
CA ALA A 9 -26.53 22.87 11.71
C ALA A 9 -26.41 21.77 12.78
N ALA A 10 -26.18 20.52 12.39
CA ALA A 10 -25.96 19.41 13.32
C ALA A 10 -24.64 19.57 14.09
N LEU A 11 -23.59 20.05 13.45
CA LEU A 11 -22.31 20.31 14.10
C LEU A 11 -22.36 21.46 15.10
N ARG A 12 -23.16 22.51 14.82
CA ARG A 12 -23.39 23.63 15.73
C ARG A 12 -24.18 23.24 17.00
N ALA A 13 -24.92 22.14 16.95
CA ALA A 13 -25.61 21.60 18.11
C ALA A 13 -24.70 20.76 19.04
N MET A 14 -23.47 20.48 18.61
CA MET A 14 -22.49 19.72 19.37
C MET A 14 -21.53 20.64 20.12
N THR A 15 -20.87 20.10 21.16
CA THR A 15 -19.70 20.79 21.72
C THR A 15 -18.54 20.77 20.71
N PRO A 16 -17.59 21.74 20.77
CA PRO A 16 -16.41 21.75 19.88
C PRO A 16 -15.65 20.41 19.85
N ALA A 17 -15.46 19.78 21.02
CA ALA A 17 -14.77 18.49 21.13
C ALA A 17 -15.56 17.33 20.46
N GLN A 18 -16.87 17.33 20.53
CA GLN A 18 -17.72 16.34 19.83
C GLN A 18 -17.67 16.55 18.31
N GLY A 19 -17.69 17.81 17.87
CA GLY A 19 -17.53 18.16 16.45
C GLY A 19 -16.18 17.70 15.90
N ALA A 20 -15.09 17.99 16.62
CA ALA A 20 -13.75 17.55 16.25
C ALA A 20 -13.63 16.02 16.17
N ALA A 21 -14.13 15.29 17.16
CA ALA A 21 -14.12 13.82 17.17
C ALA A 21 -14.93 13.24 16.01
N ARG A 22 -16.06 13.87 15.64
CA ARG A 22 -16.89 13.45 14.53
C ARG A 22 -16.18 13.66 13.17
N TRP A 23 -15.46 14.78 13.03
CA TRP A 23 -14.65 15.05 11.85
C TRP A 23 -13.46 14.11 11.72
N LEU A 24 -12.79 13.75 12.83
CA LEU A 24 -11.72 12.74 12.82
C LEU A 24 -12.20 11.36 12.34
N ALA A 25 -13.42 10.98 12.71
CA ALA A 25 -14.02 9.71 12.31
C ALA A 25 -14.53 9.69 10.85
N ASN A 26 -14.56 10.84 10.16
CA ASN A 26 -14.99 10.93 8.77
C ASN A 26 -13.78 10.81 7.80
N GLU A 27 -13.71 9.69 7.09
CA GLU A 27 -12.65 9.44 6.09
C GLU A 27 -12.74 10.38 4.89
N ASP A 28 -13.97 10.84 4.53
CA ASP A 28 -14.24 11.67 3.35
C ASP A 28 -14.17 13.19 3.66
N ARG A 29 -13.66 13.60 4.83
CA ARG A 29 -13.67 15.00 5.32
C ARG A 29 -13.01 16.01 4.41
N TYR A 30 -12.10 15.55 3.54
CA TYR A 30 -11.38 16.40 2.56
C TYR A 30 -11.96 16.30 1.15
N GLU A 31 -13.10 15.61 0.95
CA GLU A 31 -13.80 15.50 -0.31
C GLU A 31 -15.03 16.39 -0.34
N SER A 32 -15.35 16.99 -1.50
CA SER A 32 -16.58 17.75 -1.69
C SER A 32 -17.81 16.84 -1.60
N PRO A 33 -18.89 17.23 -0.88
CA PRO A 33 -19.17 18.54 -0.28
C PRO A 33 -18.69 18.73 1.17
N HIS A 34 -18.04 17.76 1.79
CA HIS A 34 -17.69 17.78 3.20
C HIS A 34 -16.63 18.81 3.56
N VAL A 35 -15.69 19.10 2.65
CA VAL A 35 -14.66 20.11 2.88
C VAL A 35 -15.23 21.50 3.14
N GLU A 36 -16.29 21.89 2.44
CA GLU A 36 -16.92 23.21 2.64
C GLU A 36 -17.61 23.31 4.01
N VAL A 37 -18.23 22.21 4.46
CA VAL A 37 -18.89 22.14 5.77
C VAL A 37 -17.84 22.12 6.88
N PHE A 38 -16.69 21.47 6.66
CA PHE A 38 -15.58 21.44 7.60
C PHE A 38 -14.94 22.82 7.77
N ASP A 39 -14.65 23.50 6.68
CA ASP A 39 -14.07 24.84 6.70
C ASP A 39 -15.03 25.85 7.36
N ALA A 40 -16.33 25.75 7.07
CA ALA A 40 -17.34 26.57 7.71
C ALA A 40 -17.44 26.30 9.22
N TRP A 41 -17.34 25.05 9.66
CA TRP A 41 -17.35 24.69 11.08
C TRP A 41 -16.08 25.19 11.81
N LEU A 42 -14.90 25.10 11.18
CA LEU A 42 -13.65 25.67 11.74
C LEU A 42 -13.72 27.20 11.85
N ALA A 43 -14.38 27.85 10.88
CA ALA A 43 -14.52 29.30 10.86
C ALA A 43 -15.55 29.82 11.90
N ASP A 44 -16.45 28.99 12.39
CA ASP A 44 -17.54 29.37 13.30
C ASP A 44 -17.05 29.85 14.68
N SER A 45 -15.93 29.31 15.20
CA SER A 45 -15.36 29.74 16.48
C SER A 45 -13.91 29.34 16.65
N ASP A 46 -13.16 30.10 17.48
CA ASP A 46 -11.81 29.72 17.90
C ASP A 46 -11.83 28.41 18.69
N ALA A 47 -12.87 28.17 19.49
CA ALA A 47 -13.02 26.94 20.24
C ALA A 47 -13.15 25.68 19.36
N ASN A 48 -13.70 25.80 18.14
CA ASN A 48 -13.72 24.70 17.17
C ASN A 48 -12.33 24.43 16.61
N ARG A 49 -11.54 25.48 16.33
CA ARG A 49 -10.14 25.34 15.88
C ARG A 49 -9.26 24.71 16.96
N ASP A 50 -9.37 25.22 18.19
CA ASP A 50 -8.60 24.67 19.33
C ASP A 50 -8.97 23.21 19.60
N ALA A 51 -10.25 22.85 19.50
CA ALA A 51 -10.72 21.48 19.66
C ALA A 51 -10.24 20.57 18.53
N TRP A 52 -10.18 21.07 17.29
CA TRP A 52 -9.65 20.35 16.15
C TRP A 52 -8.14 20.11 16.30
N ASP A 53 -7.37 21.14 16.61
CA ASP A 53 -5.92 21.05 16.80
C ASP A 53 -5.56 20.11 17.95
N ALA A 54 -6.31 20.14 19.05
CA ALA A 54 -6.16 19.22 20.17
C ALA A 54 -6.47 17.77 19.78
N ALA A 55 -7.55 17.56 19.04
CA ALA A 55 -7.98 16.23 18.59
C ALA A 55 -6.99 15.65 17.55
N GLU A 56 -6.53 16.46 16.60
CA GLU A 56 -5.52 16.06 15.61
C GLU A 56 -4.16 15.76 16.28
N SER A 57 -3.75 16.57 17.24
CA SER A 57 -2.52 16.36 18.03
C SER A 57 -2.60 15.08 18.87
N MET A 58 -3.75 14.82 19.51
CA MET A 58 -3.98 13.59 20.27
C MET A 58 -3.96 12.37 19.34
N TRP A 59 -4.61 12.44 18.20
CA TRP A 59 -4.61 11.37 17.21
C TRP A 59 -3.21 11.10 16.68
N ALA A 60 -2.45 12.15 16.36
CA ALA A 60 -1.04 12.02 15.94
C ALA A 60 -0.15 11.38 17.03
N SER A 61 -0.45 11.61 18.32
CA SER A 61 0.30 10.99 19.42
C SER A 61 0.00 9.49 19.58
N PHE A 62 -1.19 9.03 19.20
CA PHE A 62 -1.54 7.60 19.14
C PHE A 62 -0.86 6.91 17.95
N ASP A 63 -0.86 7.54 16.79
CA ASP A 63 -0.14 7.04 15.59
C ASP A 63 1.36 6.87 15.87
N ASP A 64 1.99 7.80 16.61
CA ASP A 64 3.43 7.73 16.93
C ASP A 64 3.76 6.75 18.08
N ALA A 65 2.89 6.59 19.07
CA ALA A 65 3.18 5.80 20.27
C ALA A 65 2.88 4.30 20.12
N GLU A 66 1.76 3.93 19.47
CA GLU A 66 1.39 2.53 19.29
C GLU A 66 2.19 1.87 18.16
N GLU A 67 2.39 2.57 17.06
CA GLU A 67 3.05 2.00 15.88
C GLU A 67 4.57 1.81 16.10
N ASN A 68 5.23 2.73 16.79
CA ASN A 68 6.68 2.63 17.02
C ASN A 68 7.08 1.81 18.24
N ALA A 69 6.36 1.89 19.36
CA ALA A 69 6.74 1.19 20.59
C ALA A 69 6.20 -0.24 20.65
N LEU A 70 4.96 -0.47 20.27
CA LEU A 70 4.32 -1.78 20.35
C LEU A 70 4.78 -2.69 19.20
N ILE A 71 4.83 -2.19 17.97
CA ILE A 71 5.34 -2.93 16.81
C ILE A 71 6.83 -3.24 17.01
N ALA A 72 7.64 -2.28 17.45
CA ALA A 72 9.04 -2.52 17.78
C ALA A 72 9.23 -3.48 18.95
N ALA A 73 8.30 -3.52 19.91
CA ALA A 73 8.30 -4.49 21.01
C ALA A 73 7.87 -5.88 20.54
N MET A 74 6.87 -5.98 19.67
CA MET A 74 6.41 -7.24 19.08
C MET A 74 7.47 -7.84 18.15
N HIS A 75 8.13 -7.04 17.32
CA HIS A 75 9.23 -7.49 16.47
C HIS A 75 10.46 -7.92 17.31
N ARG A 76 10.77 -7.25 18.41
CA ARG A 76 11.81 -7.70 19.33
C ARG A 76 11.45 -9.01 20.02
N ALA A 77 10.21 -9.19 20.46
CA ALA A 77 9.73 -10.41 21.07
C ALA A 77 9.72 -11.59 20.08
N ALA A 78 9.30 -11.36 18.83
CA ALA A 78 9.33 -12.38 17.77
C ALA A 78 10.75 -12.81 17.40
N ARG A 79 11.71 -11.88 17.33
CA ARG A 79 13.14 -12.19 17.08
C ARG A 79 13.84 -12.90 18.25
N GLN A 80 13.34 -12.76 19.48
CA GLN A 80 13.87 -13.40 20.68
C GLN A 80 13.23 -14.76 20.96
N ALA A 81 12.13 -15.09 20.33
CA ALA A 81 11.49 -16.40 20.41
C ALA A 81 12.32 -17.43 19.63
N ARG A 82 13.33 -18.00 20.28
CA ARG A 82 13.97 -19.24 19.80
C ARG A 82 12.93 -20.35 19.87
N PRO A 83 12.80 -21.21 18.82
CA PRO A 83 11.98 -22.41 18.93
C PRO A 83 12.64 -23.37 19.93
N GLU A 84 12.07 -23.48 21.11
CA GLU A 84 12.38 -24.55 22.03
C GLU A 84 11.81 -25.87 21.48
N PRO A 85 12.54 -26.98 21.50
CA PRO A 85 12.03 -28.26 21.07
C PRO A 85 10.89 -28.71 21.99
N SER A 86 9.69 -28.84 21.44
CA SER A 86 8.49 -29.24 22.16
C SER A 86 8.62 -30.65 22.75
N THR A 87 8.82 -30.76 24.05
CA THR A 87 8.47 -31.96 24.78
C THR A 87 6.97 -31.95 25.06
N ARG A 88 6.33 -33.00 24.56
CA ARG A 88 4.92 -33.32 24.76
C ARG A 88 4.50 -33.20 26.22
N VAL A 89 3.62 -32.24 26.54
CA VAL A 89 2.71 -32.38 27.69
C VAL A 89 1.31 -32.02 27.22
N TRP A 90 0.45 -32.99 27.19
CA TRP A 90 -0.97 -32.93 26.90
C TRP A 90 -1.74 -32.53 28.18
N TRP A 91 -2.71 -31.64 28.02
CA TRP A 91 -3.81 -31.24 28.93
C TRP A 91 -3.62 -29.95 29.74
N PRO A 92 -4.73 -29.18 30.02
CA PRO A 92 -5.93 -28.82 29.22
C PRO A 92 -6.07 -27.27 29.06
N ARG A 93 -6.24 -26.79 27.86
CA ARG A 93 -6.52 -25.35 27.57
C ARG A 93 -7.82 -25.19 26.75
N LEU A 94 -8.95 -25.64 27.33
CA LEU A 94 -10.27 -25.57 26.68
C LEU A 94 -11.22 -24.50 27.28
N LEU A 95 -10.75 -23.53 28.06
CA LEU A 95 -11.67 -22.54 28.68
C LEU A 95 -11.40 -21.07 28.33
N ALA A 96 -10.38 -20.75 27.53
CA ALA A 96 -10.08 -19.36 27.15
C ALA A 96 -10.52 -18.98 25.70
N ALA A 97 -10.90 -19.96 24.88
CA ALA A 97 -11.27 -19.71 23.47
C ALA A 97 -12.74 -19.35 23.24
N SER A 98 -13.62 -19.50 24.26
CA SER A 98 -15.07 -19.33 24.10
C SER A 98 -15.56 -17.88 24.11
N LEU A 99 -14.77 -16.93 24.59
CA LEU A 99 -15.20 -15.52 24.70
C LEU A 99 -14.92 -14.70 23.42
N VAL A 100 -13.86 -15.06 22.67
CA VAL A 100 -13.51 -14.38 21.42
C VAL A 100 -14.44 -14.80 20.29
N VAL A 101 -14.87 -16.09 20.25
CA VAL A 101 -15.81 -16.59 19.26
C VAL A 101 -17.22 -16.01 19.45
N ALA A 102 -17.64 -15.74 20.68
CA ALA A 102 -18.96 -15.17 20.96
C ALA A 102 -19.08 -13.71 20.49
N VAL A 103 -18.01 -12.90 20.58
CA VAL A 103 -18.00 -11.50 20.11
C VAL A 103 -17.95 -11.45 18.57
N ALA A 104 -17.14 -12.31 17.94
CA ALA A 104 -17.06 -12.38 16.47
C ALA A 104 -18.38 -12.89 15.85
N SER A 105 -19.04 -13.85 16.48
CA SER A 105 -20.34 -14.38 16.01
C SER A 105 -21.48 -13.38 16.17
N GLY A 106 -21.45 -12.53 17.22
CA GLY A 106 -22.44 -11.48 17.44
C GLY A 106 -22.35 -10.37 16.38
N ILE A 107 -21.16 -9.99 15.98
CA ILE A 107 -20.93 -8.98 14.93
C ILE A 107 -21.35 -9.51 13.56
N LEU A 108 -21.06 -10.78 13.26
CA LEU A 108 -21.47 -11.40 11.99
C LEU A 108 -22.99 -11.55 11.89
N PHE A 109 -23.67 -11.93 12.99
CA PHE A 109 -25.12 -12.11 13.01
C PHE A 109 -25.88 -10.78 12.92
N ALA A 110 -25.38 -9.70 13.53
CA ALA A 110 -25.95 -8.36 13.40
C ALA A 110 -25.78 -7.76 12.00
N GLY A 111 -24.66 -8.06 11.30
CA GLY A 111 -24.41 -7.62 9.94
C GLY A 111 -25.33 -8.26 8.89
N VAL A 112 -25.75 -9.51 9.11
CA VAL A 112 -26.66 -10.22 8.20
C VAL A 112 -28.11 -9.75 8.34
N GLN A 113 -28.52 -9.28 9.52
CA GLN A 113 -29.92 -8.83 9.78
C GLN A 113 -30.18 -7.39 9.31
N HIS A 114 -29.15 -6.54 9.16
CA HIS A 114 -29.30 -5.10 8.88
C HIS A 114 -28.73 -4.68 7.54
N GLY A 115 -28.72 -5.56 6.53
CA GLY A 115 -28.44 -5.26 5.14
C GLY A 115 -27.49 -4.05 4.95
N TRP A 116 -26.18 -4.28 4.92
CA TRP A 116 -25.24 -3.25 4.51
C TRP A 116 -25.61 -2.72 3.12
N PRO A 117 -25.81 -1.40 2.96
CA PRO A 117 -26.06 -0.83 1.64
C PRO A 117 -24.87 -1.18 0.76
N GLY A 118 -25.17 -1.87 -0.35
CA GLY A 118 -24.19 -2.34 -1.29
C GLY A 118 -23.32 -1.19 -1.80
N ARG A 119 -22.03 -1.34 -1.66
CA ARG A 119 -21.07 -0.63 -2.51
C ARG A 119 -21.44 -0.94 -3.94
N SER A 120 -21.72 0.07 -4.72
CA SER A 120 -21.89 -0.03 -6.16
C SER A 120 -20.63 -0.65 -6.74
N GLN A 121 -20.68 -1.96 -6.96
CA GLN A 121 -19.73 -2.62 -7.86
C GLN A 121 -20.05 -2.06 -9.24
N SER A 122 -19.18 -1.21 -9.76
CA SER A 122 -19.15 -0.96 -11.19
C SER A 122 -18.83 -2.30 -11.85
N ALA A 123 -19.87 -2.96 -12.32
CA ALA A 123 -19.74 -4.19 -13.10
C ALA A 123 -18.95 -3.84 -14.36
N ILE A 124 -17.68 -4.22 -14.39
CA ILE A 124 -16.89 -4.20 -15.62
C ILE A 124 -17.45 -5.34 -16.47
N THR A 125 -18.16 -4.98 -17.54
CA THR A 125 -18.64 -5.91 -18.55
C THR A 125 -17.41 -6.52 -19.24
N VAL A 126 -17.10 -7.76 -18.92
CA VAL A 126 -16.06 -8.53 -19.60
C VAL A 126 -16.59 -8.89 -20.98
N ALA A 127 -16.17 -8.17 -22.00
CA ALA A 127 -16.38 -8.57 -23.39
C ALA A 127 -15.41 -9.71 -23.71
N SER A 128 -15.93 -10.91 -23.96
CA SER A 128 -15.15 -12.04 -24.44
C SER A 128 -14.58 -11.71 -25.83
N ALA A 129 -13.27 -11.61 -25.91
CA ALA A 129 -12.53 -11.52 -27.18
C ALA A 129 -11.23 -12.31 -27.08
N ASP A 130 -10.84 -12.94 -28.19
CA ASP A 130 -9.67 -13.80 -28.38
C ASP A 130 -8.39 -13.27 -27.72
N PRO A 131 -7.62 -14.11 -27.00
CA PRO A 131 -6.50 -13.67 -26.17
C PRO A 131 -5.26 -13.16 -26.93
N MET A 132 -5.24 -13.20 -28.25
CA MET A 132 -4.01 -12.99 -29.04
C MET A 132 -3.95 -11.70 -29.89
N THR A 133 -4.93 -10.80 -29.82
CA THR A 133 -4.96 -9.65 -30.74
C THR A 133 -5.46 -8.36 -30.09
N ARG A 134 -5.05 -8.05 -28.87
CA ARG A 134 -5.25 -6.71 -28.33
C ARG A 134 -3.93 -5.96 -28.22
N ILE A 135 -3.58 -5.23 -29.26
CA ILE A 135 -2.87 -3.96 -29.11
C ILE A 135 -3.93 -3.02 -28.52
N GLY A 136 -4.15 -3.09 -27.22
CA GLY A 136 -5.23 -2.40 -26.51
C GLY A 136 -4.76 -2.01 -25.10
N GLU A 137 -5.60 -1.28 -24.40
CA GLU A 137 -5.36 -0.93 -22.99
C GLU A 137 -5.24 -2.20 -22.13
N PRO A 138 -4.37 -2.20 -21.11
CA PRO A 138 -4.25 -3.31 -20.17
C PRO A 138 -5.59 -3.66 -19.52
N ASP A 139 -5.79 -4.95 -19.19
CA ASP A 139 -7.05 -5.43 -18.61
C ASP A 139 -7.34 -4.81 -17.23
N TYR A 140 -6.30 -4.56 -16.44
CA TYR A 140 -6.42 -3.93 -15.12
C TYR A 140 -5.38 -2.83 -14.95
N ILE A 141 -5.88 -1.66 -14.53
CA ILE A 141 -5.07 -0.45 -14.35
C ILE A 141 -5.38 0.17 -13.00
N SER A 142 -4.35 0.57 -12.26
CA SER A 142 -4.46 1.49 -11.14
C SER A 142 -4.04 2.89 -11.57
N ALA A 143 -4.83 3.90 -11.22
CA ALA A 143 -4.46 5.28 -11.49
C ALA A 143 -3.33 5.74 -10.56
N LYS A 144 -2.68 6.84 -10.93
CA LYS A 144 -1.65 7.47 -10.09
C LYS A 144 -2.25 7.91 -8.75
N GLY A 145 -1.64 7.48 -7.65
CA GLY A 145 -2.12 7.71 -6.29
C GLY A 145 -3.20 6.74 -5.83
N GLN A 146 -3.58 5.76 -6.64
CA GLN A 146 -4.59 4.76 -6.29
C GLN A 146 -3.97 3.37 -6.22
N LYS A 147 -4.51 2.55 -5.34
CA LYS A 147 -4.26 1.12 -5.23
C LYS A 147 -5.50 0.38 -5.71
N SER A 148 -5.35 -0.70 -6.45
CA SER A 148 -6.46 -1.53 -6.91
C SER A 148 -6.26 -2.98 -6.47
N ILE A 149 -7.34 -3.65 -6.07
CA ILE A 149 -7.34 -5.07 -5.74
C ILE A 149 -8.23 -5.77 -6.73
N VAL A 150 -7.72 -6.83 -7.35
CA VAL A 150 -8.38 -7.61 -8.38
C VAL A 150 -8.43 -9.06 -7.93
N ASP A 151 -9.61 -9.63 -7.83
CA ASP A 151 -9.79 -11.08 -7.65
C ASP A 151 -9.87 -11.72 -9.04
N LEU A 152 -9.01 -12.71 -9.29
CA LEU A 152 -8.90 -13.42 -10.56
C LEU A 152 -9.84 -14.65 -10.58
N PRO A 153 -10.20 -15.16 -11.79
CA PRO A 153 -11.11 -16.29 -11.92
C PRO A 153 -10.62 -17.61 -11.30
N ASP A 154 -9.29 -17.76 -11.11
CA ASP A 154 -8.67 -18.93 -10.48
C ASP A 154 -8.64 -18.87 -8.94
N GLY A 155 -9.21 -17.80 -8.33
CA GLY A 155 -9.15 -17.53 -6.90
C GLY A 155 -7.89 -16.80 -6.43
N SER A 156 -6.96 -16.52 -7.33
CA SER A 156 -5.80 -15.66 -7.02
C SER A 156 -6.22 -14.21 -6.86
N ARG A 157 -5.44 -13.44 -6.09
CA ARG A 157 -5.66 -12.01 -5.88
C ARG A 157 -4.43 -11.22 -6.30
N VAL A 158 -4.66 -10.14 -7.04
CA VAL A 158 -3.61 -9.20 -7.45
C VAL A 158 -3.87 -7.85 -6.80
N THR A 159 -2.89 -7.33 -6.06
CA THR A 159 -2.92 -5.95 -5.57
C THR A 159 -2.00 -5.11 -6.45
N LEU A 160 -2.57 -4.16 -7.17
CA LEU A 160 -1.84 -3.20 -7.99
C LEU A 160 -1.46 -1.97 -7.16
N ASP A 161 -0.20 -1.59 -7.19
CA ASP A 161 0.30 -0.33 -6.64
C ASP A 161 -0.10 0.86 -7.53
N SER A 162 0.18 2.07 -7.08
CA SER A 162 0.01 3.31 -7.85
C SER A 162 0.62 3.22 -9.25
N ASP A 163 -0.11 3.67 -10.26
CA ASP A 163 0.32 3.73 -11.67
C ASP A 163 0.84 2.38 -12.17
N SER A 164 0.06 1.34 -11.96
CA SER A 164 0.38 -0.03 -12.36
C SER A 164 -0.63 -0.57 -13.36
N ALA A 165 -0.19 -1.50 -14.20
CA ALA A 165 -1.05 -2.11 -15.20
C ALA A 165 -0.67 -3.57 -15.43
N VAL A 166 -1.68 -4.45 -15.52
CA VAL A 166 -1.55 -5.89 -15.74
C VAL A 166 -2.50 -6.35 -16.82
N ASP A 167 -1.99 -7.15 -17.75
CA ASP A 167 -2.78 -7.96 -18.68
C ASP A 167 -2.96 -9.36 -18.10
N VAL A 168 -4.11 -9.98 -18.34
CA VAL A 168 -4.42 -11.34 -17.90
C VAL A 168 -4.83 -12.20 -19.10
N ALA A 169 -4.16 -13.32 -19.28
CA ALA A 169 -4.40 -14.24 -20.41
C ALA A 169 -4.58 -15.68 -19.89
N PHE A 170 -5.73 -15.96 -19.29
CA PHE A 170 -6.10 -17.30 -18.85
C PHE A 170 -6.73 -18.07 -20.01
N ALA A 171 -5.97 -19.00 -20.58
CA ALA A 171 -6.41 -19.82 -21.70
C ALA A 171 -5.72 -21.17 -21.70
N ASN A 172 -6.40 -22.22 -22.19
CA ASN A 172 -5.84 -23.54 -22.41
C ASN A 172 -5.17 -24.16 -21.16
N GLY A 173 -5.74 -23.95 -19.98
CA GLY A 173 -5.16 -24.42 -18.72
C GLY A 173 -3.92 -23.64 -18.25
N ARG A 174 -3.63 -22.47 -18.83
CA ARG A 174 -2.53 -21.62 -18.43
C ARG A 174 -3.05 -20.38 -17.71
N ARG A 175 -2.32 -19.93 -16.69
CA ARG A 175 -2.58 -18.72 -15.91
C ARG A 175 -1.47 -17.69 -16.19
N ASP A 176 -1.49 -17.14 -17.42
CA ASP A 176 -0.47 -16.21 -17.89
C ASP A 176 -0.91 -14.76 -17.59
N LEU A 177 -0.01 -13.97 -17.03
CA LEU A 177 -0.19 -12.53 -16.79
C LEU A 177 1.02 -11.78 -17.32
N ARG A 178 0.84 -10.48 -17.58
CA ARG A 178 1.92 -9.58 -17.90
C ARG A 178 1.83 -8.31 -17.08
N LEU A 179 2.81 -8.03 -16.26
CA LEU A 179 2.98 -6.73 -15.62
C LEU A 179 3.56 -5.75 -16.65
N VAL A 180 2.70 -4.89 -17.17
CA VAL A 180 3.03 -3.91 -18.23
C VAL A 180 3.87 -2.78 -17.66
N ARG A 181 3.52 -2.28 -16.47
CA ARG A 181 4.25 -1.25 -15.72
C ARG A 181 3.89 -1.26 -14.25
N GLY A 182 4.72 -0.65 -13.43
CA GLY A 182 4.46 -0.38 -12.03
C GLY A 182 4.84 -1.53 -11.11
N ARG A 183 3.96 -1.86 -10.15
CA ARG A 183 4.20 -2.86 -9.12
C ARG A 183 2.92 -3.62 -8.82
N ALA A 184 3.02 -4.92 -8.65
CA ALA A 184 1.91 -5.75 -8.26
C ALA A 184 2.36 -6.80 -7.24
N PHE A 185 1.51 -7.03 -6.24
CA PHE A 185 1.61 -8.17 -5.34
C PHE A 185 0.62 -9.24 -5.77
N PHE A 186 1.10 -10.46 -5.85
CA PHE A 186 0.35 -11.64 -6.27
C PHE A 186 0.18 -12.58 -5.09
N ASP A 187 -1.06 -12.85 -4.73
CA ASP A 187 -1.47 -13.90 -3.79
C ASP A 187 -2.11 -15.01 -4.61
N VAL A 188 -1.30 -16.01 -4.96
CA VAL A 188 -1.64 -17.01 -5.96
C VAL A 188 -2.29 -18.23 -5.33
N ALA A 189 -3.48 -18.57 -5.82
CA ALA A 189 -4.17 -19.80 -5.45
C ALA A 189 -3.32 -21.03 -5.79
N HIS A 190 -3.22 -21.97 -4.84
CA HIS A 190 -2.42 -23.17 -5.02
C HIS A 190 -3.02 -24.10 -6.07
N ASP A 191 -2.32 -24.26 -7.18
CA ASP A 191 -2.66 -25.18 -8.27
C ASP A 191 -1.37 -25.62 -8.98
N PRO A 192 -0.81 -26.79 -8.62
CA PRO A 192 0.44 -27.28 -9.21
C PRO A 192 0.28 -27.78 -10.64
N ASP A 193 -0.94 -28.13 -11.07
CA ASP A 193 -1.20 -28.64 -12.42
C ASP A 193 -1.26 -27.50 -13.46
N HIS A 194 -1.59 -26.28 -13.02
CA HIS A 194 -1.69 -25.09 -13.86
C HIS A 194 -0.78 -23.98 -13.32
N PRO A 195 0.50 -23.91 -13.71
CA PRO A 195 1.42 -22.87 -13.24
C PRO A 195 0.91 -21.46 -13.52
N PHE A 196 1.12 -20.56 -12.55
CA PHE A 196 0.83 -19.14 -12.67
C PHE A 196 2.10 -18.41 -13.12
N ALA A 197 2.06 -17.76 -14.27
CA ALA A 197 3.22 -17.12 -14.87
C ALA A 197 3.02 -15.61 -15.04
N VAL A 198 3.94 -14.81 -14.52
CA VAL A 198 3.94 -13.35 -14.67
C VAL A 198 5.13 -12.92 -15.52
N GLU A 199 4.87 -12.42 -16.71
CA GLU A 199 5.87 -11.80 -17.54
C GLU A 199 6.08 -10.34 -17.13
N ALA A 200 7.35 -9.93 -16.90
CA ALA A 200 7.74 -8.55 -16.61
C ALA A 200 9.20 -8.31 -17.03
N GLY A 201 9.50 -7.19 -17.68
CA GLY A 201 10.87 -6.77 -18.01
C GLY A 201 11.72 -7.82 -18.75
N GLY A 202 11.10 -8.60 -19.65
CA GLY A 202 11.76 -9.68 -20.39
C GLY A 202 12.06 -10.93 -19.57
N ARG A 203 11.41 -11.10 -18.43
CA ARG A 203 11.49 -12.27 -17.54
C ARG A 203 10.12 -12.85 -17.29
N VAL A 204 10.08 -14.13 -16.97
CA VAL A 204 8.88 -14.85 -16.53
C VAL A 204 9.09 -15.34 -15.09
N VAL A 205 8.19 -14.98 -14.22
CA VAL A 205 8.10 -15.45 -12.83
C VAL A 205 7.03 -16.51 -12.76
N THR A 206 7.39 -17.74 -12.43
CA THR A 206 6.44 -18.87 -12.35
C THR A 206 6.23 -19.29 -10.91
N ALA A 207 4.95 -19.44 -10.53
CA ALA A 207 4.47 -19.76 -9.20
C ALA A 207 3.44 -20.91 -9.26
N LEU A 208 3.30 -21.67 -8.16
CA LEU A 208 2.33 -22.77 -8.05
C LEU A 208 1.31 -22.57 -6.90
N GLY A 209 1.49 -21.54 -6.09
CA GLY A 209 0.71 -21.21 -4.89
C GLY A 209 1.61 -20.46 -3.92
N THR A 210 1.76 -19.17 -4.11
CA THR A 210 2.82 -18.36 -3.52
C THR A 210 2.40 -16.92 -3.35
N GLN A 211 2.99 -16.24 -2.39
CA GLN A 211 2.86 -14.80 -2.21
C GLN A 211 4.16 -14.11 -2.63
N PHE A 212 4.09 -13.26 -3.63
CA PHE A 212 5.26 -12.55 -4.15
C PHE A 212 4.91 -11.20 -4.74
N ASP A 213 5.89 -10.32 -4.73
CA ASP A 213 5.81 -8.96 -5.26
C ASP A 213 6.65 -8.86 -6.55
N VAL A 214 6.13 -8.18 -7.56
CA VAL A 214 6.90 -7.84 -8.77
C VAL A 214 6.84 -6.34 -8.98
N ARG A 215 8.01 -5.71 -9.05
CA ARG A 215 8.17 -4.30 -9.39
C ARG A 215 8.91 -4.16 -10.71
N LEU A 216 8.28 -3.46 -11.63
CA LEU A 216 8.83 -3.11 -12.94
C LEU A 216 9.05 -1.59 -13.02
N ALA A 217 10.30 -1.18 -13.13
CA ALA A 217 10.73 0.18 -13.44
C ALA A 217 11.30 0.20 -14.89
N PRO A 218 11.50 1.36 -15.53
CA PRO A 218 11.88 1.44 -16.94
C PRO A 218 13.06 0.56 -17.37
N GLU A 219 14.04 0.38 -16.50
CA GLU A 219 15.24 -0.42 -16.81
C GLU A 219 15.55 -1.50 -15.78
N ARG A 220 14.65 -1.72 -14.82
CA ARG A 220 14.90 -2.64 -13.71
C ARG A 220 13.64 -3.39 -13.32
N MET A 221 13.79 -4.69 -13.15
CA MET A 221 12.79 -5.55 -12.53
C MET A 221 13.28 -6.03 -11.17
N ARG A 222 12.36 -6.13 -10.19
CA ARG A 222 12.61 -6.75 -8.89
C ARG A 222 11.46 -7.69 -8.56
N VAL A 223 11.78 -8.87 -8.06
CA VAL A 223 10.83 -9.86 -7.52
C VAL A 223 11.20 -10.11 -6.08
N VAL A 224 10.24 -10.09 -5.17
CA VAL A 224 10.43 -10.47 -3.77
C VAL A 224 9.51 -11.62 -3.46
N LEU A 225 10.06 -12.70 -2.92
CA LEU A 225 9.27 -13.84 -2.48
C LEU A 225 8.97 -13.74 -0.99
N VAL A 226 7.68 -13.72 -0.66
CA VAL A 226 7.17 -13.66 0.72
C VAL A 226 6.88 -15.06 1.23
N GLU A 227 6.11 -15.86 0.48
CA GLU A 227 5.74 -17.22 0.88
C GLU A 227 5.75 -18.17 -0.32
N GLY A 228 6.12 -19.43 -0.09
CA GLY A 228 6.12 -20.48 -1.10
C GLY A 228 7.42 -20.57 -1.89
N SER A 229 7.34 -20.68 -3.22
CA SER A 229 8.49 -20.80 -4.11
C SER A 229 8.17 -20.24 -5.49
N VAL A 230 9.07 -19.44 -6.05
CA VAL A 230 8.99 -18.97 -7.44
C VAL A 230 10.26 -19.31 -8.21
N SER A 231 10.12 -19.51 -9.51
CA SER A 231 11.24 -19.52 -10.45
C SER A 231 11.20 -18.28 -11.34
N VAL A 232 12.38 -17.72 -11.64
CA VAL A 232 12.55 -16.59 -12.55
C VAL A 232 13.43 -17.03 -13.69
N GLU A 233 12.95 -16.86 -14.91
CA GLU A 233 13.68 -17.22 -16.15
C GLU A 233 13.54 -16.11 -17.19
N SER A 234 14.32 -16.19 -18.27
CA SER A 234 14.16 -15.28 -19.41
C SER A 234 12.86 -15.56 -20.15
N ALA A 235 12.14 -14.50 -20.53
CA ALA A 235 11.04 -14.63 -21.47
C ALA A 235 11.58 -15.13 -22.84
N LYS A 236 10.74 -15.81 -23.62
CA LYS A 236 11.14 -16.35 -24.94
C LYS A 236 11.67 -15.29 -25.90
N THR A 237 11.23 -14.05 -25.71
CA THR A 237 11.62 -12.87 -26.51
C THR A 237 12.91 -12.20 -26.02
N ALA A 238 13.48 -12.64 -24.89
CA ALA A 238 14.68 -12.08 -24.29
C ALA A 238 15.89 -13.02 -24.41
N PRO A 239 17.12 -12.52 -24.29
CA PRO A 239 18.32 -13.38 -24.27
C PRO A 239 18.21 -14.43 -23.16
N PRO A 240 18.59 -15.69 -23.43
CA PRO A 240 18.48 -16.75 -22.45
C PRO A 240 19.36 -16.48 -21.23
N SER A 241 18.84 -16.78 -20.05
CA SER A 241 19.57 -16.76 -18.79
C SER A 241 19.21 -18.00 -17.96
N PRO A 242 20.07 -18.41 -17.02
CA PRO A 242 19.76 -19.51 -16.12
C PRO A 242 18.47 -19.26 -15.35
N MET A 243 17.67 -20.31 -15.15
CA MET A 243 16.52 -20.28 -14.25
C MET A 243 17.01 -20.11 -12.81
N ILE A 244 16.44 -19.15 -12.10
CA ILE A 244 16.76 -18.85 -10.71
C ILE A 244 15.53 -19.18 -9.87
N LYS A 245 15.70 -19.97 -8.80
CA LYS A 245 14.66 -20.21 -7.80
C LYS A 245 14.88 -19.33 -6.59
N LEU A 246 13.82 -18.69 -6.12
CA LEU A 246 13.81 -17.91 -4.88
C LEU A 246 13.21 -18.72 -3.72
N ARG A 247 13.71 -18.41 -2.54
CA ARG A 247 13.19 -18.85 -1.25
C ARG A 247 12.49 -17.66 -0.56
N PRO A 248 11.55 -17.90 0.37
CA PRO A 248 10.96 -16.84 1.18
C PRO A 248 12.05 -15.96 1.83
N GLY A 249 11.85 -14.64 1.77
CA GLY A 249 12.84 -13.66 2.23
C GLY A 249 13.97 -13.37 1.26
N GLU A 250 13.90 -13.84 0.01
CA GLU A 250 14.85 -13.51 -1.05
C GLU A 250 14.23 -12.57 -2.09
N ALA A 251 15.06 -11.70 -2.64
CA ALA A 251 14.73 -10.83 -3.75
C ALA A 251 15.63 -11.12 -4.95
N PHE A 252 15.02 -11.23 -6.13
CA PHE A 252 15.72 -11.19 -7.42
C PHE A 252 15.65 -9.77 -7.97
N ALA A 253 16.76 -9.26 -8.48
CA ALA A 253 16.81 -7.99 -9.19
C ALA A 253 17.62 -8.14 -10.48
N ALA A 254 17.10 -7.58 -11.57
CA ALA A 254 17.77 -7.54 -12.85
C ALA A 254 17.56 -6.19 -13.54
N GLN A 255 18.57 -5.73 -14.28
CA GLN A 255 18.41 -4.69 -15.28
C GLN A 255 18.05 -5.33 -16.63
N ASN A 256 17.39 -4.57 -17.49
CA ASN A 256 17.01 -5.08 -18.82
C ASN A 256 18.24 -5.59 -19.58
N GLY A 257 18.16 -6.84 -20.06
CA GLY A 257 19.23 -7.49 -20.80
C GLY A 257 20.47 -7.92 -19.99
N GLN A 258 20.49 -7.69 -18.66
CA GLN A 258 21.59 -8.08 -17.79
C GLN A 258 21.22 -9.34 -16.95
N PRO A 259 22.21 -10.14 -16.54
CA PRO A 259 21.97 -11.18 -15.55
C PRO A 259 21.39 -10.61 -14.25
N GLY A 260 20.48 -11.35 -13.63
CA GLY A 260 19.93 -10.94 -12.36
C GLY A 260 20.75 -11.45 -11.17
N THR A 261 20.58 -10.79 -10.03
CA THR A 261 21.19 -11.14 -8.74
C THR A 261 20.13 -11.47 -7.72
N VAL A 262 20.44 -12.41 -6.81
CA VAL A 262 19.61 -12.74 -5.64
C VAL A 262 20.25 -12.16 -4.40
N THR A 263 19.45 -11.48 -3.59
CA THR A 263 19.87 -10.89 -2.31
C THR A 263 18.81 -11.16 -1.24
N PRO A 264 19.16 -11.16 0.05
CA PRO A 264 18.16 -11.13 1.11
C PRO A 264 17.22 -9.93 0.92
N ALA A 265 15.94 -10.12 1.22
CA ALA A 265 14.91 -9.09 1.18
C ALA A 265 14.40 -8.80 2.60
N ASP A 266 14.12 -7.54 2.89
CA ASP A 266 13.28 -7.15 4.01
C ASP A 266 11.82 -7.17 3.53
N THR A 267 11.14 -8.27 3.79
CA THR A 267 9.76 -8.48 3.32
C THR A 267 8.79 -7.48 3.95
N ASP A 268 9.01 -7.07 5.20
CA ASP A 268 8.14 -6.10 5.89
C ASP A 268 8.24 -4.72 5.21
N ALA A 269 9.46 -4.25 4.94
CA ALA A 269 9.70 -3.01 4.21
C ALA A 269 9.19 -3.09 2.75
N ASP A 270 9.39 -4.25 2.10
CA ASP A 270 8.90 -4.47 0.73
C ASP A 270 7.37 -4.54 0.65
N GLU A 271 6.66 -4.93 1.71
CA GLU A 271 5.20 -5.01 1.77
C GLU A 271 4.52 -3.74 2.31
N ALA A 272 5.25 -2.83 2.95
CA ALA A 272 4.71 -1.62 3.58
C ALA A 272 3.80 -0.79 2.63
N TRP A 273 4.08 -0.79 1.31
CA TRP A 273 3.25 -0.10 0.33
C TRP A 273 1.81 -0.62 0.26
N ARG A 274 1.58 -1.90 0.57
CA ARG A 274 0.23 -2.49 0.61
C ARG A 274 -0.61 -1.85 1.71
N GLN A 275 0.03 -1.38 2.77
CA GLN A 275 -0.59 -0.65 3.88
C GLN A 275 -0.58 0.88 3.66
N GLY A 276 -0.03 1.36 2.54
CA GLY A 276 0.04 2.77 2.21
C GLY A 276 1.27 3.48 2.79
N PHE A 277 2.35 2.73 3.06
CA PHE A 277 3.60 3.27 3.55
C PHE A 277 4.77 2.96 2.61
N VAL A 278 5.80 3.78 2.67
CA VAL A 278 7.10 3.52 2.05
C VAL A 278 8.19 3.77 3.06
N GLU A 279 9.13 2.84 3.15
CA GLU A 279 10.29 2.95 4.02
C GLU A 279 11.52 3.39 3.22
N PHE A 280 12.30 4.26 3.84
CA PHE A 280 13.57 4.74 3.32
C PHE A 280 14.67 4.52 4.36
N ASN A 281 15.81 4.00 3.94
CA ASN A 281 16.95 3.78 4.79
C ASN A 281 18.16 4.52 4.22
N ASP A 282 18.54 5.62 4.85
CA ASP A 282 19.63 6.50 4.42
C ASP A 282 19.55 6.84 2.92
N GLU A 283 18.36 7.25 2.45
CA GLU A 283 18.11 7.55 1.06
C GLU A 283 18.20 9.07 0.79
N PRO A 284 18.77 9.51 -0.34
CA PRO A 284 18.78 10.92 -0.72
C PRO A 284 17.35 11.42 -1.00
N LEU A 285 17.05 12.67 -0.59
CA LEU A 285 15.73 13.30 -0.78
C LEU A 285 15.25 13.29 -2.24
N SER A 286 16.16 13.37 -3.20
CA SER A 286 15.82 13.24 -4.62
C SER A 286 15.12 11.91 -4.92
N LYS A 287 15.60 10.80 -4.35
CA LYS A 287 15.03 9.45 -4.54
C LYS A 287 13.75 9.27 -3.73
N VAL A 288 13.72 9.81 -2.50
CA VAL A 288 12.52 9.84 -1.64
C VAL A 288 11.37 10.55 -2.35
N VAL A 289 11.62 11.77 -2.84
CA VAL A 289 10.64 12.59 -3.55
C VAL A 289 10.19 11.90 -4.85
N ALA A 290 11.10 11.35 -5.63
CA ALA A 290 10.74 10.59 -6.84
C ALA A 290 9.83 9.41 -6.54
N THR A 291 10.05 8.72 -5.41
CA THR A 291 9.19 7.61 -4.97
C THR A 291 7.83 8.13 -4.53
N LEU A 292 7.74 9.15 -3.68
CA LEU A 292 6.48 9.71 -3.18
C LEU A 292 5.63 10.33 -4.31
N ASN A 293 6.26 10.95 -5.30
CA ASN A 293 5.60 11.50 -6.47
C ASN A 293 4.85 10.46 -7.32
N ARG A 294 5.14 9.17 -7.15
CA ARG A 294 4.36 8.09 -7.78
C ARG A 294 2.98 7.93 -7.14
N TYR A 295 2.84 8.30 -5.88
CA TYR A 295 1.63 8.09 -5.08
C TYR A 295 0.71 9.31 -5.01
N THR A 296 1.06 10.40 -5.70
CA THR A 296 0.26 11.63 -5.67
C THR A 296 0.12 12.25 -7.06
N ARG A 297 -0.99 12.94 -7.31
CA ARG A 297 -1.14 13.77 -8.53
C ARG A 297 -0.26 15.02 -8.42
N ALA A 298 -0.30 15.68 -7.27
CA ALA A 298 0.58 16.79 -6.99
C ALA A 298 2.04 16.32 -6.86
N GLN A 299 2.97 17.11 -7.37
CA GLN A 299 4.38 16.75 -7.46
C GLN A 299 5.23 17.60 -6.53
N VAL A 300 6.16 16.96 -5.84
CA VAL A 300 7.24 17.65 -5.12
C VAL A 300 8.45 17.77 -6.05
N VAL A 301 9.04 18.94 -6.13
CA VAL A 301 10.27 19.19 -6.89
C VAL A 301 11.37 19.68 -5.97
N ILE A 302 12.62 19.34 -6.29
CA ILE A 302 13.82 19.84 -5.62
C ILE A 302 14.73 20.44 -6.67
N LYS A 303 14.96 21.75 -6.62
CA LYS A 303 15.83 22.46 -7.55
C LYS A 303 17.26 22.60 -7.03
N ASP A 304 17.44 22.68 -5.70
CA ASP A 304 18.76 22.80 -5.09
C ASP A 304 19.43 21.42 -4.97
N PRO A 305 20.57 21.18 -5.64
CA PRO A 305 21.29 19.92 -5.53
C PRO A 305 21.73 19.57 -4.11
N LYS A 306 21.96 20.57 -3.24
CA LYS A 306 22.33 20.35 -1.84
C LYS A 306 21.14 19.80 -1.04
N VAL A 307 19.93 20.27 -1.33
CA VAL A 307 18.69 19.71 -0.75
C VAL A 307 18.43 18.31 -1.30
N ALA A 308 18.60 18.11 -2.59
CA ALA A 308 18.42 16.82 -3.25
C ALA A 308 19.32 15.70 -2.68
N ALA A 309 20.52 16.06 -2.23
CA ALA A 309 21.51 15.15 -1.65
C ALA A 309 21.34 14.89 -0.15
N LEU A 310 20.49 15.64 0.57
CA LEU A 310 20.19 15.35 1.98
C LEU A 310 19.60 13.97 2.11
N ARG A 311 19.98 13.25 3.16
CA ARG A 311 19.59 11.86 3.37
C ARG A 311 18.59 11.76 4.50
N ILE A 312 17.67 10.80 4.38
CA ILE A 312 16.65 10.55 5.39
C ILE A 312 16.42 9.06 5.58
N THR A 313 16.16 8.68 6.82
CA THR A 313 15.69 7.35 7.22
C THR A 313 14.32 7.51 7.86
N GLY A 314 13.37 6.66 7.51
CA GLY A 314 12.05 6.64 8.12
C GLY A 314 10.98 6.05 7.23
N MET A 315 9.81 5.83 7.82
CA MET A 315 8.60 5.35 7.14
C MET A 315 7.66 6.53 6.88
N PHE A 316 7.17 6.63 5.66
CA PHE A 316 6.31 7.73 5.22
C PHE A 316 5.02 7.21 4.62
N ARG A 317 3.90 7.81 4.99
CA ARG A 317 2.61 7.53 4.38
C ARG A 317 2.60 8.01 2.94
N THR A 318 2.12 7.16 2.04
CA THR A 318 1.95 7.52 0.63
C THR A 318 0.74 8.43 0.46
N GLY A 319 0.80 9.36 -0.51
CA GLY A 319 -0.33 10.21 -0.83
C GLY A 319 -0.40 11.53 -0.05
N ASP A 320 0.29 11.68 1.07
CA ASP A 320 0.26 12.89 1.91
C ASP A 320 1.55 13.71 1.80
N ILE A 321 1.60 14.60 0.79
CA ILE A 321 2.74 15.51 0.56
C ILE A 321 2.91 16.50 1.70
N GLN A 322 1.84 16.95 2.32
CA GLN A 322 1.90 17.96 3.37
C GLN A 322 2.51 17.40 4.66
N ARG A 323 2.06 16.19 5.05
CA ARG A 323 2.65 15.48 6.19
C ARG A 323 4.12 15.17 5.93
N PHE A 324 4.46 14.66 4.75
CA PHE A 324 5.85 14.48 4.33
C PHE A 324 6.67 15.77 4.51
N GLY A 325 6.17 16.90 3.98
CA GLY A 325 6.85 18.19 4.09
C GLY A 325 7.09 18.64 5.53
N ARG A 326 6.10 18.48 6.41
CA ARG A 326 6.23 18.79 7.85
C ARG A 326 7.26 17.90 8.52
N THR A 327 7.19 16.59 8.28
CA THR A 327 8.13 15.62 8.88
C THR A 327 9.57 15.90 8.45
N VAL A 328 9.80 16.13 7.16
CA VAL A 328 11.15 16.40 6.65
C VAL A 328 11.67 17.75 7.16
N ALA A 329 10.82 18.77 7.28
CA ALA A 329 11.19 20.09 7.83
C ALA A 329 11.54 20.04 9.34
N ALA A 330 11.01 19.06 10.07
CA ALA A 330 11.34 18.88 11.50
C ALA A 330 12.75 18.31 11.73
N VAL A 331 13.28 17.52 10.77
CA VAL A 331 14.58 16.83 10.93
C VAL A 331 15.67 17.35 10.01
N LEU A 332 15.33 18.05 8.93
CA LEU A 332 16.27 18.58 7.95
C LEU A 332 16.06 20.09 7.76
N PRO A 333 17.11 20.87 7.39
CA PRO A 333 17.03 22.31 7.20
C PRO A 333 16.32 22.64 5.85
N VAL A 334 15.06 22.21 5.71
CA VAL A 334 14.24 22.40 4.52
C VAL A 334 12.83 22.82 4.88
N ARG A 335 12.11 23.38 3.92
CA ARG A 335 10.67 23.64 4.02
C ARG A 335 9.97 23.33 2.71
N LEU A 336 8.71 22.90 2.79
CA LEU A 336 7.85 22.66 1.64
C LEU A 336 7.11 23.95 1.30
N ILE A 337 7.17 24.39 0.05
CA ILE A 337 6.47 25.58 -0.46
C ILE A 337 5.53 25.14 -1.58
N LYS A 338 4.26 25.50 -1.48
CA LYS A 338 3.30 25.34 -2.59
C LYS A 338 3.62 26.37 -3.68
N ARG A 339 3.85 25.93 -4.90
CA ARG A 339 4.14 26.78 -6.06
C ARG A 339 2.90 27.06 -6.89
N ASP A 340 2.09 26.01 -7.11
CA ASP A 340 0.82 26.11 -7.82
C ASP A 340 -0.15 25.01 -7.31
N ALA A 341 -1.25 24.75 -8.02
CA ALA A 341 -2.27 23.77 -7.61
C ALA A 341 -1.70 22.37 -7.38
N ASP A 342 -0.78 21.95 -8.26
CA ASP A 342 -0.27 20.57 -8.33
C ASP A 342 1.24 20.47 -8.10
N THR A 343 1.93 21.57 -7.71
CA THR A 343 3.38 21.56 -7.54
C THR A 343 3.78 22.14 -6.19
N TYR A 344 4.58 21.37 -5.48
CA TYR A 344 5.27 21.77 -4.26
C TYR A 344 6.78 21.79 -4.50
N GLU A 345 7.50 22.69 -3.88
CA GLU A 345 8.96 22.76 -3.95
C GLU A 345 9.56 22.62 -2.54
N LEU A 346 10.50 21.69 -2.41
CA LEU A 346 11.29 21.54 -1.20
C LEU A 346 12.52 22.44 -1.31
N VAL A 347 12.58 23.46 -0.47
CA VAL A 347 13.64 24.46 -0.48
C VAL A 347 14.41 24.45 0.83
N ARG A 348 15.66 24.90 0.79
CA ARG A 348 16.48 25.05 2.00
C ARG A 348 15.94 26.17 2.90
N THR A 349 15.87 25.91 4.20
CA THR A 349 15.63 26.98 5.19
C THR A 349 16.92 27.77 5.35
N ALA A 350 16.86 29.08 5.16
CA ALA A 350 17.98 29.95 5.52
C ALA A 350 18.19 29.89 7.05
N ARG A 351 19.40 29.66 7.47
CA ARG A 351 19.78 29.81 8.88
C ARG A 351 19.85 31.28 9.21
#